data_97b751a9223281cc5661d8bdb517c398
#
_entry.id   97b751a9223281cc5661d8bdb517c398
#
_cell.length_a   1.000
_cell.length_b   1.000
_cell.length_c   1.000
_cell.angle_alpha   90.00
_cell.angle_beta   90.00
_cell.angle_gamma   90.00
#
_symmetry.space_group_name_H-M   'P 1'
#
loop_
_entity.id
_entity.type
_entity.pdbx_description
1 polymer ?
#
loop_
_entity_poly.entity_id
_entity_poly.type
_entity_poly.pdbx_seq_one_letter_code
_entity_poly.pdbx_strand_id
1 'polypeptide(L)'
;MSTDDSNPRFESEFDPDDIARDVDGRFKRRIVMNVPHRRNPKLQKVMQLVNADDELYALWTAANVNAVERLQMTDHGPVHVKIVMNIAVQMLRLLADVGVSTGVADNYDMEMNDAEVVVALAALLHDVGMSINRTDHEGFSLFIAQSKLGEILPELYSPREATIVRSEVLHAIISHRA
;
A
#
# COMPACT_ATOMS: atom_id res chain seq x y z
N MET A 1 -27.69 4.09 -33.14
CA MET A 1 -26.23 3.92 -32.95
C MET A 1 -25.72 5.12 -32.17
N SER A 2 -25.69 5.02 -30.86
CA SER A 2 -25.17 6.06 -29.98
C SER A 2 -23.93 5.46 -29.31
N THR A 3 -22.77 5.98 -29.65
CA THR A 3 -21.48 5.62 -29.07
C THR A 3 -21.32 6.43 -27.78
N ASP A 4 -21.55 5.76 -26.65
CA ASP A 4 -21.23 6.30 -25.35
C ASP A 4 -19.73 6.03 -25.07
N ASP A 5 -18.91 7.03 -25.36
CA ASP A 5 -17.46 7.02 -25.21
C ASP A 5 -17.08 7.71 -23.88
N SER A 6 -17.54 7.14 -22.75
CA SER A 6 -17.14 7.59 -21.41
C SER A 6 -15.98 6.74 -20.87
N ASN A 7 -14.80 6.94 -21.47
CA ASN A 7 -13.54 6.51 -20.90
C ASN A 7 -13.17 7.46 -19.77
N PRO A 8 -13.14 7.04 -18.48
CA PRO A 8 -12.71 7.91 -17.41
C PRO A 8 -11.20 8.16 -17.56
N ARG A 9 -10.86 9.34 -18.08
CA ARG A 9 -9.49 9.84 -18.10
C ARG A 9 -8.92 9.82 -16.69
N PHE A 10 -7.68 9.40 -16.57
CA PHE A 10 -6.84 9.57 -15.40
C PHE A 10 -6.65 11.07 -15.14
N GLU A 11 -7.54 11.67 -14.40
CA GLU A 11 -7.29 12.95 -13.74
C GLU A 11 -6.64 12.61 -12.41
N SER A 12 -5.33 12.78 -12.33
CA SER A 12 -4.61 12.86 -11.06
C SER A 12 -5.03 14.20 -10.44
N GLU A 13 -6.12 14.20 -9.68
CA GLU A 13 -6.48 15.37 -8.86
C GLU A 13 -5.35 15.59 -7.86
N PHE A 14 -4.55 16.61 -8.13
CA PHE A 14 -3.64 17.21 -7.17
C PHE A 14 -4.53 17.94 -6.15
N ASP A 15 -4.66 17.36 -4.96
CA ASP A 15 -5.37 17.99 -3.85
C ASP A 15 -4.44 19.04 -3.21
N PRO A 16 -4.83 20.33 -3.21
CA PRO A 16 -4.04 21.38 -2.55
C PRO A 16 -3.86 21.16 -1.04
N ASP A 17 -4.70 20.31 -0.40
CA ASP A 17 -4.63 19.99 1.02
C ASP A 17 -3.56 18.92 1.35
N ASP A 18 -2.88 18.37 0.35
CA ASP A 18 -1.73 17.45 0.52
C ASP A 18 -0.48 18.13 1.15
N ILE A 19 -0.62 19.34 1.69
CA ILE A 19 0.47 20.10 2.30
C ILE A 19 0.37 20.04 3.82
N ALA A 20 1.12 19.11 4.44
CA ALA A 20 1.31 19.11 5.89
C ALA A 20 2.36 20.16 6.30
N ARG A 21 2.15 20.81 7.45
CA ARG A 21 3.16 21.67 8.09
C ARG A 21 3.95 20.84 9.11
N ASP A 22 5.29 20.98 9.10
CA ASP A 22 6.14 20.44 10.16
C ASP A 22 6.01 21.28 11.44
N VAL A 23 6.64 20.80 12.52
CA VAL A 23 6.67 21.48 13.83
C VAL A 23 7.30 22.89 13.78
N ASP A 24 8.05 23.21 12.73
CA ASP A 24 8.69 24.52 12.51
C ASP A 24 7.88 25.41 11.55
N GLY A 25 6.66 24.98 11.15
CA GLY A 25 5.77 25.72 10.24
C GLY A 25 6.20 25.73 8.77
N ARG A 26 7.19 24.92 8.39
CA ARG A 26 7.62 24.75 7.01
C ARG A 26 6.66 23.83 6.27
N PHE A 27 6.28 24.21 5.06
CA PHE A 27 5.47 23.36 4.19
C PHE A 27 6.30 22.15 3.72
N LYS A 28 6.08 21.00 4.32
CA LYS A 28 6.59 19.74 3.81
C LYS A 28 5.48 19.10 2.99
N ARG A 29 5.66 18.98 1.69
CA ARG A 29 4.73 18.21 0.85
C ARG A 29 4.76 16.76 1.32
N ARG A 30 3.75 16.35 2.08
CA ARG A 30 3.53 14.96 2.42
C ARG A 30 2.74 14.31 1.28
N ILE A 31 3.25 13.22 0.73
CA ILE A 31 2.50 12.43 -0.24
C ILE A 31 1.38 11.70 0.48
N VAL A 32 0.14 12.02 0.17
CA VAL A 32 -1.03 11.33 0.70
C VAL A 32 -1.23 10.03 -0.08
N MET A 33 -1.37 8.91 0.64
CA MET A 33 -1.70 7.61 0.07
C MET A 33 -3.20 7.58 -0.22
N ASN A 34 -3.54 7.48 -1.48
CA ASN A 34 -4.91 7.33 -1.94
C ASN A 34 -5.00 6.33 -3.09
N VAL A 35 -6.07 5.58 -3.11
CA VAL A 35 -6.45 4.67 -4.18
C VAL A 35 -7.98 4.73 -4.31
N PRO A 36 -8.55 4.65 -5.53
CA PRO A 36 -10.00 4.60 -5.69
C PRO A 36 -10.56 3.40 -4.93
N HIS A 37 -11.23 3.61 -3.80
CA HIS A 37 -11.70 2.53 -2.92
C HIS A 37 -13.01 1.87 -3.37
N ARG A 38 -13.69 2.36 -4.43
CA ARG A 38 -14.85 1.72 -5.10
C ARG A 38 -15.88 1.08 -4.15
N ARG A 39 -16.27 1.75 -3.05
CA ARG A 39 -17.17 1.24 -2.00
C ARG A 39 -16.54 0.16 -1.09
N ASN A 40 -15.21 -0.01 -1.06
CA ASN A 40 -14.54 -0.86 -0.10
C ASN A 40 -14.25 -0.07 1.20
N PRO A 41 -15.06 -0.21 2.27
CA PRO A 41 -14.88 0.55 3.49
C PRO A 41 -13.61 0.13 4.25
N LYS A 42 -13.17 -1.14 4.11
CA LYS A 42 -11.93 -1.62 4.72
C LYS A 42 -10.71 -0.94 4.09
N LEU A 43 -10.66 -0.87 2.76
CA LEU A 43 -9.57 -0.18 2.05
C LEU A 43 -9.56 1.32 2.37
N GLN A 44 -10.73 1.96 2.47
CA GLN A 44 -10.84 3.36 2.90
C GLN A 44 -10.27 3.56 4.31
N LYS A 45 -10.60 2.69 5.25
CA LYS A 45 -10.08 2.74 6.63
C LYS A 45 -8.56 2.52 6.65
N VAL A 46 -8.02 1.61 5.84
CA VAL A 46 -6.57 1.42 5.66
C VAL A 46 -5.90 2.71 5.22
N MET A 47 -6.44 3.40 4.21
CA MET A 47 -5.86 4.68 3.76
C MET A 47 -5.86 5.74 4.85
N GLN A 48 -6.91 5.82 5.67
CA GLN A 48 -6.96 6.73 6.82
C GLN A 48 -5.86 6.42 7.85
N LEU A 49 -5.71 5.15 8.24
CA LEU A 49 -4.71 4.72 9.22
C LEU A 49 -3.28 4.97 8.70
N VAL A 50 -3.00 4.57 7.47
CA VAL A 50 -1.68 4.73 6.83
C VAL A 50 -1.30 6.21 6.69
N ASN A 51 -2.24 7.08 6.33
CA ASN A 51 -1.97 8.52 6.23
C ASN A 51 -1.79 9.20 7.58
N ALA A 52 -2.33 8.64 8.65
CA ALA A 52 -2.13 9.12 10.02
C ALA A 52 -0.84 8.60 10.69
N ASP A 53 -0.16 7.62 10.07
CA ASP A 53 1.03 6.98 10.62
C ASP A 53 2.32 7.73 10.22
N ASP A 54 2.83 8.55 11.12
CA ASP A 54 4.06 9.31 10.91
C ASP A 54 5.31 8.43 10.90
N GLU A 55 5.30 7.31 11.63
CA GLU A 55 6.41 6.35 11.64
C GLU A 55 6.53 5.66 10.29
N LEU A 56 5.42 5.18 9.74
CA LEU A 56 5.40 4.56 8.41
C LEU A 56 5.88 5.54 7.33
N TYR A 57 5.46 6.81 7.40
CA TYR A 57 5.95 7.83 6.49
C TYR A 57 7.46 8.08 6.62
N ALA A 58 7.98 8.08 7.86
CA ALA A 58 9.40 8.21 8.12
C ALA A 58 10.20 7.01 7.60
N LEU A 59 9.66 5.78 7.69
CA LEU A 59 10.27 4.58 7.12
C LEU A 59 10.41 4.67 5.60
N TRP A 60 9.37 5.10 4.87
CA TRP A 60 9.47 5.33 3.42
C TRP A 60 10.49 6.43 3.08
N THR A 61 10.55 7.49 3.89
CA THR A 61 11.54 8.56 3.70
C THR A 61 12.96 8.02 3.90
N ALA A 62 13.19 7.21 4.94
CA ALA A 62 14.49 6.58 5.21
C ALA A 62 14.89 5.58 4.12
N ALA A 63 13.93 4.79 3.62
CA ALA A 63 14.13 3.90 2.48
C ALA A 63 14.60 4.69 1.24
N ASN A 64 13.96 5.83 0.96
CA ASN A 64 14.33 6.68 -0.17
C ASN A 64 15.72 7.30 -0.02
N VAL A 65 16.07 7.77 1.18
CA VAL A 65 17.43 8.28 1.46
C VAL A 65 18.49 7.20 1.20
N ASN A 66 18.24 5.97 1.65
CA ASN A 66 19.14 4.86 1.38
C ASN A 66 19.23 4.55 -0.12
N ALA A 67 18.10 4.48 -0.82
CA ALA A 67 18.07 4.16 -2.24
C ALA A 67 18.74 5.26 -3.08
N VAL A 68 18.27 6.49 -2.97
CA VAL A 68 18.68 7.59 -3.86
C VAL A 68 20.02 8.17 -3.45
N GLU A 69 20.15 8.61 -2.18
CA GLU A 69 21.33 9.38 -1.76
C GLU A 69 22.56 8.49 -1.52
N ARG A 70 22.36 7.29 -0.99
CA ARG A 70 23.49 6.41 -0.63
C ARG A 70 23.84 5.40 -1.70
N LEU A 71 22.85 4.87 -2.41
CA LEU A 71 23.03 3.79 -3.39
C LEU A 71 22.84 4.25 -4.84
N GLN A 72 22.47 5.52 -5.08
CA GLN A 72 22.24 6.09 -6.40
C GLN A 72 21.25 5.27 -7.26
N MET A 73 20.23 4.75 -6.59
CA MET A 73 19.11 4.01 -7.20
C MET A 73 17.95 4.96 -7.53
N THR A 74 16.93 4.42 -8.17
CA THR A 74 15.65 5.10 -8.37
C THR A 74 14.90 5.31 -7.06
N ASP A 75 13.84 6.14 -7.07
CA ASP A 75 12.97 6.40 -5.93
C ASP A 75 12.38 5.11 -5.34
N HIS A 76 12.47 4.94 -4.00
CA HIS A 76 11.86 3.89 -3.20
C HIS A 76 11.12 4.49 -2.00
N GLY A 77 10.73 5.75 -2.13
CA GLY A 77 10.03 6.50 -1.09
C GLY A 77 8.51 6.54 -1.28
N PRO A 78 7.85 7.53 -0.66
CA PRO A 78 6.40 7.65 -0.67
C PRO A 78 5.77 7.70 -2.06
N VAL A 79 6.45 8.31 -3.05
CA VAL A 79 5.95 8.37 -4.44
C VAL A 79 5.93 6.98 -5.06
N HIS A 80 7.02 6.24 -4.91
CA HIS A 80 7.14 4.88 -5.42
C HIS A 80 6.03 3.98 -4.87
N VAL A 81 5.90 3.90 -3.54
CA VAL A 81 4.90 3.00 -2.93
C VAL A 81 3.46 3.39 -3.30
N LYS A 82 3.16 4.69 -3.46
CA LYS A 82 1.86 5.15 -3.95
C LYS A 82 1.58 4.65 -5.37
N ILE A 83 2.55 4.76 -6.27
CA ILE A 83 2.42 4.29 -7.65
C ILE A 83 2.22 2.78 -7.68
N VAL A 84 3.07 2.02 -6.98
CA VAL A 84 3.00 0.55 -6.92
C VAL A 84 1.65 0.10 -6.36
N MET A 85 1.19 0.68 -5.25
CA MET A 85 -0.11 0.37 -4.66
C MET A 85 -1.26 0.58 -5.65
N ASN A 86 -1.30 1.73 -6.33
CA ASN A 86 -2.38 2.03 -7.28
C ASN A 86 -2.39 1.07 -8.46
N ILE A 87 -1.21 0.75 -9.03
CA ILE A 87 -1.09 -0.21 -10.12
C ILE A 87 -1.52 -1.60 -9.66
N ALA A 88 -1.03 -2.07 -8.51
CA ALA A 88 -1.32 -3.41 -8.00
C ALA A 88 -2.81 -3.62 -7.72
N VAL A 89 -3.47 -2.66 -7.06
CA VAL A 89 -4.92 -2.73 -6.81
C VAL A 89 -5.70 -2.68 -8.12
N GLN A 90 -5.29 -1.86 -9.09
CA GLN A 90 -5.95 -1.81 -10.38
C GLN A 90 -5.78 -3.14 -11.15
N MET A 91 -4.59 -3.72 -11.17
CA MET A 91 -4.35 -5.02 -11.81
C MET A 91 -5.20 -6.13 -11.17
N LEU A 92 -5.28 -6.17 -9.84
CA LEU A 92 -6.15 -7.11 -9.12
C LEU A 92 -7.62 -6.99 -9.60
N ARG A 93 -8.12 -5.76 -9.72
CA ARG A 93 -9.49 -5.50 -10.19
C ARG A 93 -9.72 -5.96 -11.62
N LEU A 94 -8.76 -5.71 -12.51
CA LEU A 94 -8.85 -6.17 -13.90
C LEU A 94 -8.86 -7.69 -13.99
N LEU A 95 -8.07 -8.38 -13.17
CA LEU A 95 -8.07 -9.85 -13.09
C LEU A 95 -9.42 -10.37 -12.58
N ALA A 96 -9.98 -9.74 -11.55
CA ALA A 96 -11.30 -10.11 -11.03
C ALA A 96 -12.43 -9.87 -12.04
N ASP A 97 -12.37 -8.76 -12.78
CA ASP A 97 -13.35 -8.42 -13.83
C ASP A 97 -13.39 -9.47 -14.96
N VAL A 98 -12.30 -10.21 -15.19
CA VAL A 98 -12.26 -11.33 -16.17
C VAL A 98 -12.43 -12.70 -15.50
N GLY A 99 -12.86 -12.74 -14.25
CA GLY A 99 -13.24 -13.96 -13.55
C GLY A 99 -12.10 -14.71 -12.84
N VAL A 100 -10.93 -14.08 -12.68
CA VAL A 100 -9.86 -14.68 -11.86
C VAL A 100 -10.22 -14.52 -10.39
N SER A 101 -10.30 -15.66 -9.68
CA SER A 101 -10.51 -15.68 -8.23
C SER A 101 -9.26 -15.33 -7.47
N THR A 102 -9.41 -14.93 -6.21
CA THR A 102 -8.31 -14.59 -5.31
C THR A 102 -8.08 -15.68 -4.27
N GLY A 103 -6.82 -15.90 -3.87
CA GLY A 103 -6.50 -16.91 -2.86
C GLY A 103 -7.25 -16.72 -1.54
N VAL A 104 -7.54 -15.48 -1.14
CA VAL A 104 -8.29 -15.21 0.09
C VAL A 104 -9.76 -15.60 -0.03
N ALA A 105 -10.37 -15.45 -1.21
CA ALA A 105 -11.74 -15.88 -1.47
C ALA A 105 -11.83 -17.42 -1.59
N ASP A 106 -10.87 -18.04 -2.25
CA ASP A 106 -10.90 -19.49 -2.50
C ASP A 106 -10.64 -20.33 -1.24
N ASN A 107 -9.85 -19.80 -0.29
CA ASN A 107 -9.32 -20.62 0.80
C ASN A 107 -9.82 -20.20 2.20
N TYR A 108 -10.38 -18.99 2.37
CA TYR A 108 -10.61 -18.45 3.72
C TYR A 108 -12.01 -17.85 3.96
N ASP A 109 -12.96 -18.02 3.06
CA ASP A 109 -14.29 -17.38 3.11
C ASP A 109 -14.22 -15.85 3.21
N MET A 110 -13.23 -15.24 2.55
CA MET A 110 -13.04 -13.80 2.49
C MET A 110 -13.46 -13.27 1.12
N GLU A 111 -13.64 -11.96 1.02
CA GLU A 111 -14.19 -11.32 -0.18
C GLU A 111 -13.10 -10.58 -0.99
N MET A 112 -13.47 -10.14 -2.18
CA MET A 112 -12.64 -9.28 -3.03
C MET A 112 -12.16 -8.02 -2.31
N ASN A 113 -13.01 -7.46 -1.42
CA ASN A 113 -12.64 -6.32 -0.59
C ASN A 113 -11.43 -6.61 0.31
N ASP A 114 -11.28 -7.84 0.78
CA ASP A 114 -10.15 -8.27 1.61
C ASP A 114 -8.90 -8.49 0.77
N ALA A 115 -9.06 -9.01 -0.45
CA ALA A 115 -7.95 -9.11 -1.40
C ALA A 115 -7.38 -7.74 -1.78
N GLU A 116 -8.22 -6.72 -1.94
CA GLU A 116 -7.75 -5.34 -2.16
C GLU A 116 -6.94 -4.81 -0.97
N VAL A 117 -7.35 -5.13 0.26
CA VAL A 117 -6.60 -4.75 1.48
C VAL A 117 -5.25 -5.45 1.52
N VAL A 118 -5.20 -6.76 1.24
CA VAL A 118 -3.93 -7.53 1.18
C VAL A 118 -2.97 -6.89 0.17
N VAL A 119 -3.43 -6.67 -1.05
CA VAL A 119 -2.60 -6.11 -2.13
C VAL A 119 -2.14 -4.69 -1.82
N ALA A 120 -3.02 -3.84 -1.28
CA ALA A 120 -2.66 -2.47 -0.91
C ALA A 120 -1.61 -2.44 0.20
N LEU A 121 -1.80 -3.22 1.28
CA LEU A 121 -0.85 -3.28 2.39
C LEU A 121 0.48 -3.91 1.97
N ALA A 122 0.46 -4.96 1.15
CA ALA A 122 1.68 -5.54 0.62
C ALA A 122 2.47 -4.50 -0.21
N ALA A 123 1.81 -3.77 -1.10
CA ALA A 123 2.43 -2.73 -1.91
C ALA A 123 2.98 -1.56 -1.07
N LEU A 124 2.30 -1.18 0.01
CA LEU A 124 2.76 -0.11 0.91
C LEU A 124 3.98 -0.54 1.76
N LEU A 125 4.13 -1.83 2.04
CA LEU A 125 5.11 -2.35 3.00
C LEU A 125 6.25 -3.15 2.36
N HIS A 126 6.21 -3.45 1.03
CA HIS A 126 7.17 -4.37 0.41
C HIS A 126 8.64 -3.92 0.51
N ASP A 127 8.88 -2.62 0.42
CA ASP A 127 10.22 -2.03 0.37
C ASP A 127 10.63 -1.28 1.66
N VAL A 128 9.83 -1.32 2.74
CA VAL A 128 10.17 -0.60 3.99
C VAL A 128 11.48 -1.09 4.59
N GLY A 129 11.89 -2.32 4.33
CA GLY A 129 13.19 -2.88 4.73
C GLY A 129 14.39 -2.20 4.07
N MET A 130 14.20 -1.48 2.96
CA MET A 130 15.21 -0.61 2.37
C MET A 130 15.68 0.50 3.34
N SER A 131 14.85 0.85 4.34
CA SER A 131 15.26 1.77 5.41
C SER A 131 16.41 1.21 6.26
N ILE A 132 16.60 -0.10 6.28
CA ILE A 132 17.67 -0.82 7.00
C ILE A 132 18.82 -1.16 6.06
N ASN A 133 18.56 -1.95 5.02
CA ASN A 133 19.57 -2.39 4.05
C ASN A 133 18.92 -2.79 2.72
N ARG A 134 19.68 -2.62 1.62
CA ARG A 134 19.29 -3.03 0.26
C ARG A 134 19.30 -4.55 0.10
N THR A 135 20.35 -5.20 0.59
CA THR A 135 20.48 -6.66 0.53
C THR A 135 19.50 -7.26 1.52
N ASP A 136 18.71 -8.23 1.08
CA ASP A 136 17.69 -8.92 1.87
C ASP A 136 16.60 -7.96 2.44
N HIS A 137 16.34 -6.82 1.77
CA HIS A 137 15.32 -5.86 2.23
C HIS A 137 13.93 -6.49 2.33
N GLU A 138 13.64 -7.52 1.54
CA GLU A 138 12.42 -8.31 1.64
C GLU A 138 12.26 -8.92 3.05
N GLY A 139 13.32 -9.52 3.58
CA GLY A 139 13.36 -10.07 4.93
C GLY A 139 13.23 -8.98 6.01
N PHE A 140 13.92 -7.85 5.85
CA PHE A 140 13.78 -6.70 6.75
C PHE A 140 12.39 -6.07 6.67
N SER A 141 11.77 -6.05 5.48
CA SER A 141 10.38 -5.60 5.31
C SER A 141 9.40 -6.44 6.11
N LEU A 142 9.59 -7.77 6.21
CA LEU A 142 8.73 -8.63 7.04
C LEU A 142 8.76 -8.21 8.51
N PHE A 143 9.94 -7.86 9.05
CA PHE A 143 10.08 -7.43 10.44
C PHE A 143 9.26 -6.18 10.74
N ILE A 144 9.39 -5.17 9.89
CA ILE A 144 8.69 -3.89 10.03
C ILE A 144 7.19 -4.08 9.76
N ALA A 145 6.86 -4.79 8.68
CA ALA A 145 5.47 -5.05 8.29
C ALA A 145 4.71 -5.82 9.37
N GLN A 146 5.33 -6.82 10.03
CA GLN A 146 4.70 -7.56 11.13
C GLN A 146 4.23 -6.63 12.24
N SER A 147 5.03 -5.63 12.63
CA SER A 147 4.65 -4.64 13.64
C SER A 147 3.50 -3.77 13.14
N LYS A 148 3.64 -3.16 11.97
CA LYS A 148 2.63 -2.25 11.40
C LYS A 148 1.30 -2.93 11.12
N LEU A 149 1.30 -4.16 10.64
CA LEU A 149 0.09 -4.97 10.47
C LEU A 149 -0.56 -5.30 11.82
N GLY A 150 0.24 -5.43 12.90
CA GLY A 150 -0.28 -5.58 14.26
C GLY A 150 -1.05 -4.38 14.78
N GLU A 151 -0.75 -3.18 14.29
CA GLU A 151 -1.44 -1.93 14.63
C GLU A 151 -2.67 -1.70 13.75
N ILE A 152 -2.57 -1.96 12.44
CA ILE A 152 -3.60 -1.65 11.45
C ILE A 152 -4.75 -2.68 11.46
N LEU A 153 -4.44 -3.97 11.41
CA LEU A 153 -5.44 -5.00 11.15
C LEU A 153 -6.50 -5.17 12.25
N PRO A 154 -6.21 -4.99 13.54
CA PRO A 154 -7.24 -5.05 14.58
C PRO A 154 -8.35 -4.00 14.45
N GLU A 155 -8.10 -2.90 13.73
CA GLU A 155 -9.10 -1.87 13.43
C GLU A 155 -10.13 -2.28 12.35
N LEU A 156 -9.86 -3.40 11.63
CA LEU A 156 -10.66 -3.84 10.48
C LEU A 156 -11.19 -5.27 10.61
N TYR A 157 -10.51 -6.11 11.38
CA TYR A 157 -10.72 -7.56 11.36
C TYR A 157 -10.79 -8.17 12.75
N SER A 158 -11.53 -9.28 12.87
CA SER A 158 -11.42 -10.15 14.03
C SER A 158 -9.99 -10.74 14.16
N PRO A 159 -9.58 -11.26 15.33
CA PRO A 159 -8.24 -11.83 15.51
C PRO A 159 -7.90 -12.94 14.50
N ARG A 160 -8.89 -13.78 14.12
CA ARG A 160 -8.72 -14.84 13.13
C ARG A 160 -8.45 -14.26 11.75
N GLU A 161 -9.30 -13.36 11.27
CA GLU A 161 -9.18 -12.73 9.95
C GLU A 161 -7.90 -11.90 9.86
N ALA A 162 -7.59 -11.12 10.90
CA ALA A 162 -6.35 -10.34 10.97
C ALA A 162 -5.09 -11.23 10.83
N THR A 163 -5.13 -12.45 11.38
CA THR A 163 -4.02 -13.40 11.24
C THR A 163 -3.89 -13.88 9.80
N ILE A 164 -5.00 -14.19 9.14
CA ILE A 164 -5.02 -14.62 7.73
C ILE A 164 -4.51 -13.50 6.83
N VAL A 165 -5.11 -12.30 6.92
CA VAL A 165 -4.70 -11.14 6.11
C VAL A 165 -3.23 -10.80 6.32
N ARG A 166 -2.74 -10.84 7.56
CA ARG A 166 -1.33 -10.65 7.87
C ARG A 166 -0.44 -11.67 7.17
N SER A 167 -0.80 -12.94 7.21
CA SER A 167 -0.02 -14.01 6.57
C SER A 167 0.05 -13.80 5.06
N GLU A 168 -1.06 -13.45 4.42
CA GLU A 168 -1.12 -13.17 2.98
C GLU A 168 -0.29 -11.93 2.60
N VAL A 169 -0.36 -10.85 3.39
CA VAL A 169 0.47 -9.65 3.16
C VAL A 169 1.96 -9.98 3.28
N LEU A 170 2.37 -10.69 4.34
CA LEU A 170 3.77 -11.07 4.54
C LEU A 170 4.26 -12.02 3.43
N HIS A 171 3.40 -12.95 2.99
CA HIS A 171 3.72 -13.82 1.85
C HIS A 171 3.93 -13.03 0.57
N ALA A 172 3.06 -12.06 0.28
CA ALA A 172 3.21 -11.18 -0.88
C ALA A 172 4.51 -10.35 -0.81
N ILE A 173 4.87 -9.86 0.38
CA ILE A 173 6.12 -9.10 0.59
C ILE A 173 7.34 -9.97 0.31
N ILE A 174 7.44 -11.18 0.86
CA ILE A 174 8.64 -12.02 0.66
C ILE A 174 8.75 -12.53 -0.77
N SER A 175 7.63 -12.63 -1.49
CA SER A 175 7.57 -13.19 -2.84
C SER A 175 7.72 -12.14 -3.96
N HIS A 176 7.76 -10.84 -3.64
CA HIS A 176 7.70 -9.79 -4.68
C HIS A 176 8.90 -9.76 -5.62
N ARG A 177 10.00 -10.44 -5.29
CA ARG A 177 11.21 -10.61 -6.12
C ARG A 177 11.57 -12.06 -6.41
N ALA A 178 10.66 -13.00 -6.16
CA ALA A 178 10.89 -14.43 -6.42
C ALA A 178 10.87 -14.76 -7.92
#